data_3984d9a5c9ab67128a6ded85929404d4
#
_entry.id   3984d9a5c9ab67128a6ded85929404d4
#
_cell.length_a   1.000
_cell.length_b   1.000
_cell.length_c   1.000
_cell.angle_alpha   90.00
_cell.angle_beta   90.00
_cell.angle_gamma   90.00
#
_symmetry.space_group_name_H-M   'P 1'
#
loop_
_entity.id
_entity.type
_entity.pdbx_description
1 polymer ?
#
loop_
_entity_poly.entity_id
_entity_poly.type
_entity_poly.pdbx_seq_one_letter_code
_entity_poly.pdbx_strand_id
1 'polypeptide(L)'
;MNDLFENPMGLNGFEFVEFASPEPGLLEPIFEMLGFTEVARHRSKDVKLFRQGGINFIINSEPRSYAAYFAEEHGPSACGMAFRVADSHKAYAMALEKGAQPIEIPTGPMELRLPAIKGIGGAPLYLIDRYLDGESIYDIDFEFYEGVERHPVGCGFTEIDHLTHNVYRGRMEFWADFYERLFNFREIRYFDIKGEYTGLFSKAMTAPDGKIRIPLNVEASKGTGQIEEFLMAYNGEGIQHIALICDDLLDCWDRLKAKGMPFMTPPPDTYYEMLEERLPGHGEPVDELSKRGILLDGSTEDGDPRLLLQIFSETMIGPVFFEFIQRKKDEGFGEGNFTALFLSLIHISEPTRPFTLSRMPS
;
A
#
# COMPACT_ATOMS: atom_id res chain seq x y z
N MET A 1 7.15 -12.01 -17.57
CA MET A 1 6.38 -10.95 -18.26
C MET A 1 7.38 -10.04 -18.94
N ASN A 2 7.10 -9.53 -20.14
CA ASN A 2 7.96 -8.52 -20.74
C ASN A 2 7.63 -7.17 -20.12
N ASP A 3 8.67 -6.31 -19.98
CA ASP A 3 8.47 -4.94 -19.51
C ASP A 3 7.46 -4.20 -20.41
N LEU A 4 6.67 -3.32 -19.82
CA LEU A 4 5.66 -2.51 -20.52
C LEU A 4 6.32 -1.44 -21.42
N PHE A 5 7.49 -0.96 -20.98
CA PHE A 5 8.32 0.03 -21.66
C PHE A 5 9.78 -0.08 -21.17
N GLU A 6 10.67 0.77 -21.65
CA GLU A 6 12.09 0.74 -21.31
C GLU A 6 12.32 0.74 -19.78
N ASN A 7 13.09 -0.25 -19.29
CA ASN A 7 13.38 -0.49 -17.88
C ASN A 7 14.90 -0.38 -17.61
N PRO A 8 15.45 0.83 -17.54
CA PRO A 8 16.89 1.02 -17.49
C PRO A 8 17.55 0.54 -16.20
N MET A 9 16.80 0.45 -15.09
CA MET A 9 17.30 -0.06 -13.81
C MET A 9 16.98 -1.55 -13.58
N GLY A 10 16.20 -2.17 -14.48
CA GLY A 10 15.74 -3.55 -14.31
C GLY A 10 14.86 -3.70 -13.07
N LEU A 11 13.87 -2.80 -12.92
CA LEU A 11 12.88 -2.88 -11.84
C LEU A 11 12.12 -4.21 -11.94
N ASN A 12 11.83 -4.83 -10.78
CA ASN A 12 11.14 -6.12 -10.70
C ASN A 12 10.27 -6.26 -9.46
N GLY A 13 9.45 -5.25 -9.18
CA GLY A 13 8.50 -5.25 -8.06
C GLY A 13 9.07 -4.65 -6.78
N PHE A 14 8.21 -4.64 -5.75
CA PHE A 14 8.59 -4.26 -4.40
C PHE A 14 9.40 -5.37 -3.74
N GLU A 15 10.44 -5.00 -2.97
CA GLU A 15 11.16 -5.98 -2.16
C GLU A 15 10.63 -6.04 -0.74
N PHE A 16 10.49 -4.89 -0.08
CA PHE A 16 9.92 -4.81 1.26
C PHE A 16 9.30 -3.44 1.55
N VAL A 17 8.48 -3.40 2.59
CA VAL A 17 8.11 -2.17 3.30
C VAL A 17 8.68 -2.26 4.71
N GLU A 18 9.34 -1.18 5.15
CA GLU A 18 9.92 -1.04 6.48
C GLU A 18 8.97 -0.20 7.35
N PHE A 19 8.77 -0.65 8.58
CA PHE A 19 7.87 -0.02 9.55
C PHE A 19 8.61 0.28 10.84
N ALA A 20 8.22 1.37 11.48
CA ALA A 20 8.68 1.72 12.80
C ALA A 20 7.55 2.34 13.63
N SER A 21 7.68 2.25 14.93
CA SER A 21 6.76 2.86 15.89
C SER A 21 7.55 3.38 17.10
N PRO A 22 7.20 4.57 17.63
CA PRO A 22 7.74 5.00 18.90
C PRO A 22 7.20 4.18 20.09
N GLU A 23 6.12 3.42 19.88
CA GLU A 23 5.49 2.54 20.86
C GLU A 23 5.95 1.10 20.60
N PRO A 24 6.76 0.50 21.52
CA PRO A 24 7.24 -0.86 21.36
C PRO A 24 6.10 -1.88 21.38
N GLY A 25 6.15 -2.89 20.50
CA GLY A 25 5.18 -3.99 20.45
C GLY A 25 3.84 -3.64 19.81
N LEU A 26 3.70 -2.45 19.22
CA LEU A 26 2.47 -2.05 18.50
C LEU A 26 2.29 -2.81 17.19
N LEU A 27 3.36 -3.02 16.44
CA LEU A 27 3.30 -3.48 15.05
C LEU A 27 3.14 -5.00 14.92
N GLU A 28 3.76 -5.79 15.78
CA GLU A 28 3.77 -7.24 15.71
C GLU A 28 2.35 -7.85 15.71
N PRO A 29 1.44 -7.48 16.66
CA PRO A 29 0.07 -8.00 16.66
C PRO A 29 -0.72 -7.62 15.39
N ILE A 30 -0.44 -6.44 14.81
CA ILE A 30 -1.07 -5.99 13.56
C ILE A 30 -0.66 -6.91 12.41
N PHE A 31 0.63 -7.23 12.30
CA PHE A 31 1.12 -8.10 11.24
C PHE A 31 0.65 -9.54 11.40
N GLU A 32 0.58 -10.06 12.63
CA GLU A 32 0.00 -11.37 12.91
C GLU A 32 -1.49 -11.43 12.55
N MET A 33 -2.24 -10.36 12.80
CA MET A 33 -3.64 -10.22 12.42
C MET A 33 -3.81 -10.20 10.89
N LEU A 34 -2.89 -9.56 10.15
CA LEU A 34 -2.81 -9.59 8.69
C LEU A 34 -2.40 -10.97 8.12
N GLY A 35 -1.98 -11.91 8.96
CA GLY A 35 -1.55 -13.25 8.56
C GLY A 35 -0.05 -13.38 8.30
N PHE A 36 0.73 -12.34 8.60
CA PHE A 36 2.19 -12.43 8.52
C PHE A 36 2.75 -13.23 9.69
N THR A 37 3.86 -13.91 9.45
CA THR A 37 4.62 -14.64 10.46
C THR A 37 6.00 -14.02 10.59
N GLU A 38 6.47 -13.78 11.81
CA GLU A 38 7.86 -13.47 12.07
C GLU A 38 8.72 -14.69 11.71
N VAL A 39 9.54 -14.58 10.67
CA VAL A 39 10.33 -15.70 10.13
C VAL A 39 11.81 -15.57 10.43
N ALA A 40 12.30 -14.36 10.70
CA ALA A 40 13.70 -14.09 10.96
C ALA A 40 13.90 -12.80 11.75
N ARG A 41 15.07 -12.66 12.36
CA ARG A 41 15.54 -11.42 12.98
C ARG A 41 16.92 -11.06 12.46
N HIS A 42 17.23 -9.78 12.45
CA HIS A 42 18.54 -9.29 12.09
C HIS A 42 19.60 -9.75 13.11
N ARG A 43 20.81 -10.09 12.64
CA ARG A 43 21.89 -10.68 13.47
C ARG A 43 22.43 -9.75 14.53
N SER A 44 22.36 -8.44 14.33
CA SER A 44 23.03 -7.43 15.16
C SER A 44 22.15 -6.25 15.56
N LYS A 45 20.94 -6.11 14.99
CA LYS A 45 20.02 -5.01 15.24
C LYS A 45 18.67 -5.52 15.72
N ASP A 46 17.91 -4.68 16.40
CA ASP A 46 16.52 -4.98 16.74
C ASP A 46 15.60 -4.75 15.53
N VAL A 47 15.75 -5.65 14.55
CA VAL A 47 14.99 -5.64 13.30
C VAL A 47 14.44 -7.03 13.03
N LYS A 48 13.14 -7.11 12.74
CA LYS A 48 12.41 -8.36 12.52
C LYS A 48 11.88 -8.43 11.11
N LEU A 49 11.88 -9.63 10.54
CA LEU A 49 11.31 -9.93 9.23
C LEU A 49 10.01 -10.70 9.40
N PHE A 50 8.92 -10.13 8.91
CA PHE A 50 7.61 -10.74 8.80
C PHE A 50 7.32 -11.08 7.35
N ARG A 51 6.82 -12.29 7.08
CA ARG A 51 6.52 -12.75 5.71
C ARG A 51 5.12 -13.33 5.59
N GLN A 52 4.57 -13.16 4.40
CA GLN A 52 3.40 -13.86 3.90
C GLN A 52 3.50 -13.93 2.37
N GLY A 53 3.46 -15.15 1.79
CA GLY A 53 3.70 -15.32 0.36
C GLY A 53 5.03 -14.72 -0.10
N GLY A 54 4.98 -13.84 -1.08
CA GLY A 54 6.14 -13.09 -1.59
C GLY A 54 6.36 -11.73 -0.90
N ILE A 55 5.59 -11.39 0.14
CA ILE A 55 5.61 -10.09 0.79
C ILE A 55 6.56 -10.11 1.98
N ASN A 56 7.46 -9.13 2.04
CA ASN A 56 8.36 -8.91 3.15
C ASN A 56 8.00 -7.60 3.87
N PHE A 57 7.66 -7.67 5.15
CA PHE A 57 7.51 -6.54 6.04
C PHE A 57 8.62 -6.55 7.08
N ILE A 58 9.28 -5.43 7.28
CA ILE A 58 10.36 -5.27 8.23
C ILE A 58 9.89 -4.36 9.36
N ILE A 59 9.98 -4.82 10.60
CA ILE A 59 9.85 -3.97 11.78
C ILE A 59 11.25 -3.58 12.22
N ASN A 60 11.53 -2.29 12.21
CA ASN A 60 12.81 -1.73 12.67
C ASN A 60 12.61 -1.01 14.00
N SER A 61 13.01 -1.67 15.08
CA SER A 61 12.98 -1.14 16.45
C SER A 61 14.39 -0.73 16.94
N GLU A 62 15.38 -0.67 16.03
CA GLU A 62 16.76 -0.32 16.39
C GLU A 62 16.84 1.11 16.91
N PRO A 63 17.30 1.32 18.16
CA PRO A 63 17.42 2.64 18.75
C PRO A 63 18.44 3.52 17.96
N ARG A 64 18.13 4.79 17.85
CA ARG A 64 18.98 5.78 17.12
C ARG A 64 19.22 5.43 15.65
N SER A 65 18.32 4.66 15.06
CA SER A 65 18.28 4.40 13.63
C SER A 65 17.52 5.52 12.91
N TYR A 66 17.63 5.53 11.57
CA TYR A 66 16.81 6.43 10.74
C TYR A 66 15.31 6.16 10.95
N ALA A 67 14.93 4.87 11.06
CA ALA A 67 13.57 4.45 11.32
C ALA A 67 13.03 4.96 12.67
N ALA A 68 13.86 4.94 13.73
CA ALA A 68 13.48 5.47 15.04
C ALA A 68 13.21 6.98 14.98
N TYR A 69 14.08 7.77 14.33
CA TYR A 69 13.88 9.21 14.16
C TYR A 69 12.66 9.52 13.29
N PHE A 70 12.45 8.74 12.24
CA PHE A 70 11.25 8.88 11.39
C PHE A 70 9.97 8.63 12.19
N ALA A 71 9.96 7.60 13.03
CA ALA A 71 8.81 7.29 13.89
C ALA A 71 8.59 8.34 15.01
N GLU A 72 9.65 8.97 15.53
CA GLU A 72 9.51 10.09 16.48
C GLU A 72 8.83 11.30 15.82
N GLU A 73 9.07 11.55 14.53
CA GLU A 73 8.49 12.67 13.78
C GLU A 73 7.04 12.38 13.33
N HIS A 74 6.79 11.16 12.82
CA HIS A 74 5.56 10.80 12.13
C HIS A 74 4.63 9.88 12.93
N GLY A 75 5.05 9.37 14.08
CA GLY A 75 4.36 8.30 14.80
C GLY A 75 4.56 6.93 14.13
N PRO A 76 3.71 5.93 14.49
CA PRO A 76 3.73 4.64 13.82
C PRO A 76 3.54 4.80 12.32
N SER A 77 4.42 4.22 11.51
CA SER A 77 4.46 4.51 10.08
C SER A 77 5.16 3.44 9.24
N ALA A 78 4.87 3.43 7.94
CA ALA A 78 5.72 2.84 6.92
C ALA A 78 6.89 3.80 6.66
N CYS A 79 8.03 3.55 7.30
CA CYS A 79 9.17 4.46 7.34
C CYS A 79 10.19 4.24 6.22
N GLY A 80 9.98 3.24 5.34
CA GLY A 80 10.84 2.94 4.20
C GLY A 80 10.19 1.96 3.24
N MET A 81 10.66 1.94 2.01
CA MET A 81 10.26 0.95 1.00
C MET A 81 11.45 0.55 0.14
N ALA A 82 11.39 -0.61 -0.48
CA ALA A 82 12.44 -1.11 -1.34
C ALA A 82 11.92 -1.56 -2.70
N PHE A 83 12.65 -1.22 -3.75
CA PHE A 83 12.43 -1.72 -5.10
C PHE A 83 13.48 -2.77 -5.44
N ARG A 84 13.06 -3.85 -6.09
CA ARG A 84 13.95 -4.81 -6.73
C ARG A 84 14.52 -4.20 -8.00
N VAL A 85 15.82 -4.32 -8.19
CA VAL A 85 16.56 -3.83 -9.38
C VAL A 85 17.51 -4.92 -9.87
N ALA A 86 17.99 -4.79 -11.11
CA ALA A 86 18.93 -5.75 -11.66
C ALA A 86 20.34 -5.63 -11.04
N ASP A 87 20.78 -4.41 -10.72
CA ASP A 87 22.08 -4.08 -10.13
C ASP A 87 21.91 -2.84 -9.26
N SER A 88 22.02 -3.00 -7.94
CA SER A 88 21.73 -1.95 -6.96
C SER A 88 22.72 -0.78 -7.05
N HIS A 89 24.00 -1.05 -7.30
CA HIS A 89 25.01 -0.02 -7.42
C HIS A 89 24.84 0.81 -8.70
N LYS A 90 24.54 0.15 -9.80
CA LYS A 90 24.26 0.83 -11.09
C LYS A 90 22.98 1.65 -10.99
N ALA A 91 21.91 1.09 -10.46
CA ALA A 91 20.63 1.80 -10.26
C ALA A 91 20.80 3.02 -9.36
N TYR A 92 21.57 2.89 -8.28
CA TYR A 92 21.86 4.00 -7.36
C TYR A 92 22.67 5.10 -8.05
N ALA A 93 23.73 4.77 -8.79
CA ALA A 93 24.51 5.74 -9.55
C ALA A 93 23.64 6.50 -10.56
N MET A 94 22.79 5.78 -11.31
CA MET A 94 21.83 6.37 -12.26
C MET A 94 20.84 7.31 -11.56
N ALA A 95 20.33 6.93 -10.38
CA ALA A 95 19.42 7.77 -9.62
C ALA A 95 20.10 9.08 -9.18
N LEU A 96 21.35 9.01 -8.70
CA LEU A 96 22.12 10.19 -8.31
C LEU A 96 22.43 11.12 -9.50
N GLU A 97 22.80 10.57 -10.64
CA GLU A 97 23.01 11.33 -11.89
C GLU A 97 21.75 12.09 -12.31
N LYS A 98 20.58 11.50 -12.05
CA LYS A 98 19.27 12.10 -12.31
C LYS A 98 18.76 13.00 -11.17
N GLY A 99 19.61 13.29 -10.17
CA GLY A 99 19.35 14.26 -9.11
C GLY A 99 18.61 13.69 -7.88
N ALA A 100 18.66 12.38 -7.65
CA ALA A 100 18.21 11.81 -6.38
C ALA A 100 19.11 12.27 -5.22
N GLN A 101 18.51 12.43 -4.04
CA GLN A 101 19.27 12.73 -2.82
C GLN A 101 19.67 11.42 -2.13
N PRO A 102 20.96 11.21 -1.83
CA PRO A 102 21.39 10.01 -1.10
C PRO A 102 20.91 10.04 0.35
N ILE A 103 20.65 8.87 0.90
CA ILE A 103 20.50 8.65 2.34
C ILE A 103 21.62 7.71 2.78
N GLU A 104 22.35 8.10 3.82
CA GLU A 104 23.30 7.21 4.48
C GLU A 104 22.60 6.49 5.64
N ILE A 105 22.45 5.19 5.48
CA ILE A 105 21.96 4.30 6.54
C ILE A 105 23.19 3.75 7.27
N PRO A 106 23.35 3.99 8.57
CA PRO A 106 24.47 3.44 9.33
C PRO A 106 24.47 1.89 9.29
N THR A 107 25.58 1.32 8.88
CA THR A 107 25.80 -0.13 8.86
C THR A 107 26.90 -0.51 9.84
N GLY A 108 26.70 -1.64 10.55
CA GLY A 108 27.71 -2.24 11.40
C GLY A 108 28.77 -3.04 10.62
N PRO A 109 29.78 -3.55 11.31
CA PRO A 109 30.73 -4.45 10.70
C PRO A 109 30.04 -5.73 10.19
N MET A 110 30.39 -6.17 8.98
CA MET A 110 29.85 -7.39 8.35
C MET A 110 28.36 -7.32 7.99
N GLU A 111 27.75 -6.14 7.96
CA GLU A 111 26.39 -5.91 7.46
C GLU A 111 26.41 -5.43 6.00
N LEU A 112 25.38 -5.78 5.26
CA LEU A 112 25.19 -5.28 3.90
C LEU A 112 24.94 -3.77 3.91
N ARG A 113 25.63 -3.07 3.02
CA ARG A 113 25.34 -1.67 2.74
C ARG A 113 24.33 -1.58 1.61
N LEU A 114 23.08 -1.33 1.97
CA LEU A 114 21.98 -1.20 1.01
C LEU A 114 21.93 0.22 0.47
N PRO A 115 22.08 0.43 -0.87
CA PRO A 115 21.91 1.74 -1.47
C PRO A 115 20.50 2.28 -1.26
N ALA A 116 20.38 3.52 -0.78
CA ALA A 116 19.10 4.17 -0.55
C ALA A 116 19.14 5.64 -0.97
N ILE A 117 18.01 6.12 -1.48
CA ILE A 117 17.76 7.52 -1.81
C ILE A 117 16.58 8.04 -0.99
N LYS A 118 16.49 9.36 -0.87
CA LYS A 118 15.40 10.02 -0.17
C LYS A 118 14.13 9.95 -1.01
N GLY A 119 13.13 9.23 -0.51
CA GLY A 119 11.80 9.06 -1.11
C GLY A 119 10.73 9.89 -0.43
N ILE A 120 9.48 9.44 -0.54
CA ILE A 120 8.29 10.11 -0.03
C ILE A 120 8.42 10.48 1.46
N GLY A 121 8.10 11.73 1.80
CA GLY A 121 8.16 12.21 3.17
C GLY A 121 9.56 12.16 3.81
N GLY A 122 10.62 11.89 3.03
CA GLY A 122 11.96 11.67 3.53
C GLY A 122 12.28 10.21 3.84
N ALA A 123 11.33 9.29 3.72
CA ALA A 123 11.55 7.87 3.91
C ALA A 123 12.63 7.33 2.96
N PRO A 124 13.51 6.40 3.38
CA PRO A 124 14.42 5.72 2.48
C PRO A 124 13.68 4.92 1.41
N LEU A 125 14.14 5.05 0.17
CA LEU A 125 13.81 4.16 -0.92
C LEU A 125 15.08 3.36 -1.23
N TYR A 126 15.06 2.08 -0.84
CA TYR A 126 16.17 1.16 -1.03
C TYR A 126 16.14 0.54 -2.41
N LEU A 127 17.31 0.25 -2.97
CA LEU A 127 17.50 -0.45 -4.23
C LEU A 127 18.15 -1.81 -3.96
N ILE A 128 17.42 -2.89 -4.22
CA ILE A 128 17.80 -4.25 -3.82
C ILE A 128 17.98 -5.13 -5.05
N ASP A 129 19.17 -5.72 -5.20
CA ASP A 129 19.49 -6.69 -6.27
C ASP A 129 19.63 -8.12 -5.77
N ARG A 130 19.57 -8.34 -4.44
CA ARG A 130 19.65 -9.64 -3.79
C ARG A 130 18.35 -10.01 -3.13
N TYR A 131 17.47 -10.66 -3.86
CA TYR A 131 16.12 -11.02 -3.40
C TYR A 131 15.73 -12.48 -3.68
N LEU A 132 16.62 -13.28 -4.25
CA LEU A 132 16.39 -14.71 -4.46
C LEU A 132 16.79 -15.50 -3.20
N ASP A 133 16.00 -16.51 -2.86
CA ASP A 133 16.29 -17.40 -1.73
C ASP A 133 17.69 -18.02 -1.83
N GLY A 134 18.40 -18.04 -0.71
CA GLY A 134 19.77 -18.48 -0.61
C GLY A 134 20.84 -17.43 -0.94
N GLU A 135 20.46 -16.32 -1.57
CA GLU A 135 21.33 -15.20 -1.93
C GLU A 135 20.75 -13.84 -1.54
N SER A 136 19.61 -13.82 -0.87
CA SER A 136 18.89 -12.60 -0.51
C SER A 136 19.62 -11.81 0.59
N ILE A 137 19.24 -10.53 0.73
CA ILE A 137 19.71 -9.71 1.85
C ILE A 137 19.38 -10.36 3.20
N TYR A 138 18.29 -11.12 3.26
CA TYR A 138 17.85 -11.81 4.48
C TYR A 138 18.71 -13.02 4.81
N ASP A 139 19.22 -13.74 3.81
CA ASP A 139 20.14 -14.85 4.02
C ASP A 139 21.50 -14.39 4.56
N ILE A 140 21.85 -13.13 4.33
CA ILE A 140 23.14 -12.54 4.76
C ILE A 140 23.02 -11.89 6.14
N ASP A 141 22.04 -11.00 6.33
CA ASP A 141 21.97 -10.15 7.52
C ASP A 141 20.99 -10.66 8.59
N PHE A 142 20.15 -11.65 8.27
CA PHE A 142 19.17 -12.19 9.21
C PHE A 142 19.46 -13.64 9.60
N GLU A 143 18.89 -14.05 10.72
CA GLU A 143 18.84 -15.43 11.19
C GLU A 143 17.38 -15.91 11.11
N PHE A 144 17.12 -16.87 10.22
CA PHE A 144 15.81 -17.51 10.13
C PHE A 144 15.57 -18.44 11.32
N TYR A 145 14.36 -18.46 11.83
CA TYR A 145 13.98 -19.33 12.92
C TYR A 145 13.89 -20.80 12.45
N GLU A 146 14.47 -21.70 13.24
CA GLU A 146 14.43 -23.12 12.95
C GLU A 146 12.99 -23.66 13.02
N GLY A 147 12.59 -24.43 12.00
CA GLY A 147 11.26 -25.02 11.92
C GLY A 147 10.14 -24.06 11.51
N VAL A 148 10.44 -22.79 11.23
CA VAL A 148 9.47 -21.83 10.69
C VAL A 148 9.52 -21.85 9.17
N GLU A 149 8.34 -21.92 8.54
CA GLU A 149 8.22 -21.80 7.08
C GLU A 149 8.72 -20.43 6.63
N ARG A 150 9.58 -20.40 5.62
CA ARG A 150 10.18 -19.14 5.12
C ARG A 150 9.22 -18.25 4.35
N HIS A 151 8.24 -18.87 3.68
CA HIS A 151 7.20 -18.19 2.90
C HIS A 151 5.81 -18.70 3.30
N PRO A 152 5.34 -18.37 4.51
CA PRO A 152 4.07 -18.87 5.01
C PRO A 152 2.92 -18.31 4.16
N VAL A 153 1.90 -19.12 3.94
CA VAL A 153 0.70 -18.73 3.16
C VAL A 153 -0.12 -17.64 3.88
N GLY A 154 -0.15 -17.68 5.22
CA GLY A 154 -0.89 -16.71 6.03
C GLY A 154 -2.37 -16.62 5.67
N CYS A 155 -2.87 -15.41 5.42
CA CYS A 155 -4.24 -15.17 4.95
C CYS A 155 -4.42 -15.30 3.43
N GLY A 156 -3.35 -15.60 2.68
CA GLY A 156 -3.40 -15.84 1.24
C GLY A 156 -2.93 -14.69 0.36
N PHE A 157 -2.33 -13.66 0.93
CA PHE A 157 -1.73 -12.57 0.16
C PHE A 157 -0.39 -13.00 -0.44
N THR A 158 -0.14 -12.61 -1.68
CA THR A 158 1.01 -13.08 -2.46
C THR A 158 2.03 -11.99 -2.74
N GLU A 159 1.59 -10.77 -3.02
CA GLU A 159 2.43 -9.64 -3.41
C GLU A 159 1.86 -8.31 -2.89
N ILE A 160 2.70 -7.28 -2.83
CA ILE A 160 2.27 -5.88 -2.69
C ILE A 160 1.83 -5.40 -4.07
N ASP A 161 0.57 -4.99 -4.19
CA ASP A 161 0.04 -4.47 -5.45
C ASP A 161 0.42 -3.01 -5.69
N HIS A 162 0.19 -2.17 -4.69
CA HIS A 162 0.56 -0.77 -4.75
C HIS A 162 0.76 -0.14 -3.37
N LEU A 163 1.46 1.00 -3.37
CA LEU A 163 1.69 1.84 -2.18
C LEU A 163 1.21 3.25 -2.48
N THR A 164 0.04 3.61 -1.97
CA THR A 164 -0.54 4.94 -2.21
C THR A 164 0.10 5.98 -1.33
N HIS A 165 0.50 7.10 -1.92
CA HIS A 165 1.09 8.23 -1.24
C HIS A 165 0.10 9.40 -1.15
N ASN A 166 -0.04 9.98 0.03
CA ASN A 166 -0.69 11.27 0.20
C ASN A 166 0.35 12.38 0.19
N VAL A 167 0.11 13.39 -0.62
CA VAL A 167 1.03 14.51 -0.82
C VAL A 167 0.33 15.85 -0.63
N TYR A 168 1.11 16.87 -0.27
CA TYR A 168 0.58 18.24 -0.12
C TYR A 168 0.06 18.80 -1.44
N ARG A 169 -0.87 19.73 -1.36
CA ARG A 169 -1.35 20.49 -2.52
C ARG A 169 -0.19 21.12 -3.26
N GLY A 170 -0.20 20.97 -4.60
CA GLY A 170 0.89 21.46 -5.47
C GLY A 170 2.14 20.57 -5.51
N ARG A 171 2.14 19.44 -4.80
CA ARG A 171 3.29 18.53 -4.78
C ARG A 171 3.12 17.26 -5.64
N MET A 172 1.93 17.03 -6.19
CA MET A 172 1.67 15.85 -7.04
C MET A 172 2.64 15.78 -8.22
N GLU A 173 2.82 16.86 -8.96
CA GLU A 173 3.73 16.91 -10.11
C GLU A 173 5.19 16.72 -9.71
N PHE A 174 5.60 17.22 -8.54
CA PHE A 174 6.94 17.00 -8.00
C PHE A 174 7.21 15.50 -7.77
N TRP A 175 6.25 14.78 -7.18
CA TRP A 175 6.42 13.35 -6.92
C TRP A 175 6.23 12.52 -8.18
N ALA A 176 5.34 12.91 -9.10
CA ALA A 176 5.23 12.26 -10.41
C ALA A 176 6.55 12.38 -11.18
N ASP A 177 7.14 13.60 -11.29
CA ASP A 177 8.45 13.82 -11.91
C ASP A 177 9.56 13.02 -11.22
N PHE A 178 9.51 12.89 -9.89
CA PHE A 178 10.47 12.07 -9.15
C PHE A 178 10.49 10.62 -9.67
N TYR A 179 9.32 9.97 -9.78
CA TYR A 179 9.22 8.60 -10.26
C TYR A 179 9.50 8.48 -11.76
N GLU A 180 9.02 9.41 -12.56
CA GLU A 180 9.28 9.43 -14.01
C GLU A 180 10.77 9.60 -14.30
N ARG A 181 11.39 10.62 -13.73
CA ARG A 181 12.76 10.99 -13.99
C ARG A 181 13.76 9.97 -13.48
N LEU A 182 13.58 9.48 -12.25
CA LEU A 182 14.53 8.54 -11.66
C LEU A 182 14.37 7.13 -12.21
N PHE A 183 13.13 6.64 -12.32
CA PHE A 183 12.84 5.23 -12.53
C PHE A 183 12.10 4.92 -13.84
N ASN A 184 11.85 5.94 -14.66
CA ASN A 184 11.09 5.83 -15.89
C ASN A 184 9.65 5.34 -15.71
N PHE A 185 9.03 5.67 -14.57
CA PHE A 185 7.60 5.44 -14.38
C PHE A 185 6.79 6.26 -15.37
N ARG A 186 5.57 5.85 -15.63
CA ARG A 186 4.60 6.58 -16.44
C ARG A 186 3.30 6.73 -15.70
N GLU A 187 2.64 7.88 -15.89
CA GLU A 187 1.24 8.05 -15.55
C GLU A 187 0.41 7.15 -16.45
N ILE A 188 -0.30 6.18 -15.85
CA ILE A 188 -1.21 5.31 -16.61
C ILE A 188 -2.63 5.86 -16.53
N ARG A 189 -3.02 6.42 -15.39
CA ARG A 189 -4.36 6.98 -15.15
C ARG A 189 -4.29 8.20 -14.26
N TYR A 190 -5.21 9.13 -14.52
CA TYR A 190 -5.49 10.30 -13.70
C TYR A 190 -6.96 10.32 -13.32
N PHE A 191 -7.25 10.55 -12.05
CA PHE A 191 -8.62 10.58 -11.52
C PHE A 191 -8.90 11.94 -10.89
N ASP A 192 -10.05 12.53 -11.25
CA ASP A 192 -10.67 13.68 -10.59
C ASP A 192 -11.92 13.17 -9.86
N ILE A 193 -11.75 12.78 -8.60
CA ILE A 193 -12.81 12.21 -7.78
C ILE A 193 -13.48 13.35 -7.02
N LYS A 194 -14.73 13.63 -7.37
CA LYS A 194 -15.53 14.68 -6.75
C LYS A 194 -16.60 14.08 -5.87
N GLY A 195 -16.51 14.34 -4.57
CA GLY A 195 -17.60 14.16 -3.62
C GLY A 195 -18.37 15.48 -3.42
N GLU A 196 -19.49 15.43 -2.72
CA GLU A 196 -20.32 16.61 -2.45
C GLU A 196 -19.57 17.66 -1.59
N TYR A 197 -18.75 17.21 -0.65
CA TYR A 197 -18.02 18.06 0.30
C TYR A 197 -16.51 17.92 0.20
N THR A 198 -16.00 16.78 -0.27
CA THR A 198 -14.57 16.49 -0.38
C THR A 198 -14.29 15.86 -1.72
N GLY A 199 -13.10 16.09 -2.26
CA GLY A 199 -12.66 15.48 -3.50
C GLY A 199 -11.14 15.31 -3.48
N LEU A 200 -10.65 14.41 -4.30
CA LEU A 200 -9.22 14.20 -4.46
C LEU A 200 -8.85 14.09 -5.93
N PHE A 201 -7.63 14.50 -6.23
CA PHE A 201 -6.98 14.12 -7.48
C PHE A 201 -6.03 12.96 -7.19
N SER A 202 -6.07 11.95 -8.03
CA SER A 202 -5.15 10.82 -7.96
C SER A 202 -4.45 10.60 -9.28
N LYS A 203 -3.13 10.37 -9.23
CA LYS A 203 -2.29 10.08 -10.39
C LYS A 203 -1.63 8.72 -10.16
N ALA A 204 -2.02 7.73 -10.94
CA ALA A 204 -1.45 6.39 -10.83
C ALA A 204 -0.16 6.28 -11.64
N MET A 205 0.96 6.24 -10.94
CA MET A 205 2.29 6.06 -11.51
C MET A 205 2.63 4.57 -11.54
N THR A 206 3.06 4.06 -12.69
CA THR A 206 3.43 2.65 -12.86
C THR A 206 4.82 2.51 -13.42
N ALA A 207 5.60 1.60 -12.85
CA ALA A 207 6.94 1.27 -13.25
C ALA A 207 6.97 0.51 -14.59
N PRO A 208 8.14 0.51 -15.29
CA PRO A 208 8.32 -0.23 -16.54
C PRO A 208 8.00 -1.72 -16.46
N ASP A 209 8.24 -2.35 -15.31
CA ASP A 209 7.94 -3.76 -15.05
C ASP A 209 6.45 -4.08 -14.87
N GLY A 210 5.60 -3.04 -14.71
CA GLY A 210 4.19 -3.17 -14.44
C GLY A 210 3.83 -3.68 -13.04
N LYS A 211 4.82 -3.94 -12.18
CA LYS A 211 4.63 -4.53 -10.85
C LYS A 211 4.67 -3.51 -9.72
N ILE A 212 5.34 -2.37 -9.92
CA ILE A 212 5.39 -1.29 -8.94
C ILE A 212 4.39 -0.23 -9.37
N ARG A 213 3.38 -0.03 -8.54
CA ARG A 213 2.33 0.98 -8.75
C ARG A 213 2.30 1.91 -7.54
N ILE A 214 2.27 3.20 -7.80
CA ILE A 214 2.27 4.25 -6.77
C ILE A 214 1.22 5.30 -7.14
N PRO A 215 0.00 5.18 -6.64
CA PRO A 215 -0.98 6.26 -6.70
C PRO A 215 -0.51 7.44 -5.84
N LEU A 216 -0.58 8.64 -6.40
CA LEU A 216 -0.29 9.90 -5.73
C LEU A 216 -1.60 10.64 -5.52
N ASN A 217 -2.00 10.86 -4.27
CA ASN A 217 -3.24 11.53 -3.92
C ASN A 217 -3.00 12.92 -3.37
N VAL A 218 -3.79 13.87 -3.82
CA VAL A 218 -3.82 15.25 -3.32
C VAL A 218 -5.26 15.72 -3.10
N GLU A 219 -5.47 16.50 -2.05
CA GLU A 219 -6.78 17.08 -1.74
C GLU A 219 -7.23 18.04 -2.83
N ALA A 220 -8.41 17.83 -3.43
CA ALA A 220 -9.00 18.67 -4.45
C ALA A 220 -9.89 19.77 -3.87
N SER A 221 -10.53 19.53 -2.73
CA SER A 221 -11.43 20.47 -2.06
C SER A 221 -10.68 21.64 -1.41
N LYS A 222 -11.36 22.75 -1.18
CA LYS A 222 -10.80 23.89 -0.43
C LYS A 222 -10.89 23.71 1.09
N GLY A 223 -11.62 22.68 1.54
CA GLY A 223 -11.79 22.32 2.96
C GLY A 223 -10.82 21.23 3.40
N THR A 224 -10.93 20.84 4.65
CA THR A 224 -10.19 19.70 5.22
C THR A 224 -10.90 18.41 4.80
N GLY A 225 -10.25 17.62 3.96
CA GLY A 225 -10.70 16.28 3.57
C GLY A 225 -9.79 15.20 4.13
N GLN A 226 -10.05 13.95 3.75
CA GLN A 226 -9.33 12.78 4.28
C GLN A 226 -7.81 12.83 4.05
N ILE A 227 -7.37 13.45 2.94
CA ILE A 227 -5.94 13.56 2.64
C ILE A 227 -5.28 14.59 3.55
N GLU A 228 -5.91 15.72 3.80
CA GLU A 228 -5.38 16.71 4.75
C GLU A 228 -5.41 16.19 6.19
N GLU A 229 -6.44 15.42 6.58
CA GLU A 229 -6.49 14.75 7.89
C GLU A 229 -5.30 13.77 8.05
N PHE A 230 -5.02 12.98 7.02
CA PHE A 230 -3.83 12.13 6.99
C PHE A 230 -2.54 12.94 7.15
N LEU A 231 -2.34 13.97 6.33
CA LEU A 231 -1.12 14.80 6.35
C LEU A 231 -0.89 15.47 7.71
N MET A 232 -1.96 15.88 8.39
CA MET A 232 -1.89 16.42 9.76
C MET A 232 -1.57 15.36 10.80
N ALA A 233 -2.24 14.21 10.74
CA ALA A 233 -2.05 13.12 11.70
C ALA A 233 -0.67 12.46 11.53
N TYR A 234 -0.21 12.32 10.29
CA TYR A 234 1.09 11.77 9.93
C TYR A 234 2.23 12.77 10.07
N ASN A 235 1.91 14.06 10.21
CA ASN A 235 2.87 15.17 10.24
C ASN A 235 3.74 15.22 8.97
N GLY A 236 3.14 15.05 7.79
CA GLY A 236 3.87 15.10 6.52
C GLY A 236 3.29 14.26 5.39
N GLU A 237 4.00 14.25 4.28
CA GLU A 237 3.72 13.36 3.14
C GLU A 237 4.18 11.94 3.47
N GLY A 238 3.47 10.91 2.98
CA GLY A 238 3.85 9.54 3.25
C GLY A 238 2.96 8.50 2.59
N ILE A 239 3.25 7.24 2.89
CA ILE A 239 2.43 6.10 2.46
C ILE A 239 1.15 6.09 3.28
N GLN A 240 0.01 6.29 2.61
CA GLN A 240 -1.32 6.29 3.24
C GLN A 240 -1.86 4.88 3.39
N HIS A 241 -1.76 4.06 2.36
CA HIS A 241 -2.17 2.66 2.42
C HIS A 241 -1.29 1.74 1.59
N ILE A 242 -1.36 0.48 1.97
CA ILE A 242 -0.63 -0.61 1.37
C ILE A 242 -1.65 -1.61 0.85
N ALA A 243 -1.67 -1.82 -0.46
CA ALA A 243 -2.57 -2.78 -1.09
C ALA A 243 -1.88 -4.14 -1.25
N LEU A 244 -2.55 -5.16 -0.74
CA LEU A 244 -2.10 -6.55 -0.80
C LEU A 244 -3.02 -7.35 -1.74
N ILE A 245 -2.43 -8.06 -2.70
CA ILE A 245 -3.17 -8.86 -3.68
C ILE A 245 -3.26 -10.31 -3.25
N CYS A 246 -4.41 -10.94 -3.54
CA CYS A 246 -4.65 -12.35 -3.38
C CYS A 246 -5.41 -12.93 -4.58
N ASP A 247 -5.44 -14.26 -4.68
CA ASP A 247 -6.16 -14.98 -5.73
C ASP A 247 -7.64 -15.17 -5.42
N ASP A 248 -8.02 -15.20 -4.14
CA ASP A 248 -9.41 -15.36 -3.65
C ASP A 248 -9.65 -14.44 -2.46
N LEU A 249 -10.30 -13.31 -2.71
CA LEU A 249 -10.54 -12.29 -1.67
C LEU A 249 -11.62 -12.73 -0.67
N LEU A 250 -12.56 -13.60 -1.07
CA LEU A 250 -13.55 -14.14 -0.15
C LEU A 250 -12.90 -15.02 0.93
N ASP A 251 -12.03 -15.95 0.51
CA ASP A 251 -11.26 -16.80 1.44
C ASP A 251 -10.29 -15.98 2.30
N CYS A 252 -9.59 -15.04 1.71
CA CYS A 252 -8.69 -14.12 2.44
C CYS A 252 -9.45 -13.32 3.50
N TRP A 253 -10.63 -12.80 3.17
CA TRP A 253 -11.48 -12.06 4.09
C TRP A 253 -11.90 -12.93 5.28
N ASP A 254 -12.33 -14.18 5.02
CA ASP A 254 -12.75 -15.10 6.07
C ASP A 254 -11.59 -15.39 7.05
N ARG A 255 -10.36 -15.57 6.54
CA ARG A 255 -9.15 -15.76 7.34
C ARG A 255 -8.79 -14.52 8.16
N LEU A 256 -8.84 -13.32 7.54
CA LEU A 256 -8.61 -12.06 8.23
C LEU A 256 -9.65 -11.83 9.34
N LYS A 257 -10.92 -12.09 9.04
CA LYS A 257 -12.01 -11.94 10.01
C LYS A 257 -11.85 -12.87 11.21
N ALA A 258 -11.41 -14.10 10.97
CA ALA A 258 -11.12 -15.06 12.03
C ALA A 258 -9.97 -14.61 12.95
N LYS A 259 -9.06 -13.78 12.45
CA LYS A 259 -7.96 -13.15 13.21
C LYS A 259 -8.35 -11.82 13.87
N GLY A 260 -9.60 -11.36 13.68
CA GLY A 260 -10.11 -10.15 14.30
C GLY A 260 -9.85 -8.86 13.51
N MET A 261 -9.53 -8.95 12.21
CA MET A 261 -9.30 -7.78 11.37
C MET A 261 -10.47 -6.78 11.43
N PRO A 262 -10.23 -5.52 11.78
CA PRO A 262 -11.21 -4.46 11.69
C PRO A 262 -11.28 -3.94 10.26
N PHE A 263 -12.44 -4.09 9.62
CA PHE A 263 -12.71 -3.53 8.30
C PHE A 263 -13.45 -2.21 8.40
N MET A 264 -13.26 -1.33 7.42
CA MET A 264 -14.06 -0.11 7.27
C MET A 264 -15.55 -0.45 7.19
N THR A 265 -16.40 0.51 7.53
CA THR A 265 -17.86 0.35 7.43
C THR A 265 -18.25 -0.10 6.02
N PRO A 266 -19.01 -1.20 5.90
CA PRO A 266 -19.44 -1.68 4.59
C PRO A 266 -20.34 -0.67 3.88
N PRO A 267 -20.38 -0.70 2.54
CA PRO A 267 -21.33 0.12 1.79
C PRO A 267 -22.78 -0.27 2.09
N PRO A 268 -23.74 0.62 1.84
CA PRO A 268 -25.16 0.31 2.01
C PRO A 268 -25.64 -0.77 1.02
N ASP A 269 -26.74 -1.43 1.35
CA ASP A 269 -27.33 -2.49 0.51
C ASP A 269 -27.62 -2.04 -0.92
N THR A 270 -28.02 -0.76 -1.10
CA THR A 270 -28.27 -0.14 -2.41
C THR A 270 -27.03 -0.17 -3.33
N TYR A 271 -25.82 -0.19 -2.78
CA TYR A 271 -24.62 -0.36 -3.58
C TYR A 271 -24.62 -1.71 -4.30
N TYR A 272 -25.01 -2.78 -3.60
CA TYR A 272 -25.05 -4.15 -4.15
C TYR A 272 -26.23 -4.36 -5.08
N GLU A 273 -27.38 -3.74 -4.81
CA GLU A 273 -28.57 -3.77 -5.68
C GLU A 273 -28.28 -3.16 -7.06
N MET A 274 -27.37 -2.17 -7.14
CA MET A 274 -26.98 -1.51 -8.38
C MET A 274 -25.86 -2.23 -9.15
N LEU A 275 -25.28 -3.31 -8.63
CA LEU A 275 -24.12 -3.97 -9.25
C LEU A 275 -24.44 -4.52 -10.64
N GLU A 276 -25.56 -5.20 -10.82
CA GLU A 276 -25.93 -5.78 -12.12
C GLU A 276 -26.25 -4.72 -13.17
N GLU A 277 -26.75 -3.55 -12.76
CA GLU A 277 -26.95 -2.41 -13.68
C GLU A 277 -25.63 -1.78 -14.08
N ARG A 278 -24.71 -1.65 -13.13
CA ARG A 278 -23.40 -1.01 -13.32
C ARG A 278 -22.40 -1.91 -14.08
N LEU A 279 -22.42 -3.20 -13.81
CA LEU A 279 -21.54 -4.22 -14.38
C LEU A 279 -22.36 -5.43 -14.87
N PRO A 280 -23.14 -5.29 -15.94
CA PRO A 280 -24.03 -6.37 -16.40
C PRO A 280 -23.27 -7.66 -16.70
N GLY A 281 -23.71 -8.78 -16.14
CA GLY A 281 -23.11 -10.09 -16.39
C GLY A 281 -21.73 -10.28 -15.75
N HIS A 282 -21.41 -9.58 -14.68
CA HIS A 282 -20.12 -9.67 -13.97
C HIS A 282 -19.85 -11.07 -13.38
N GLY A 283 -20.92 -11.83 -13.07
CA GLY A 283 -20.80 -13.23 -12.60
C GLY A 283 -20.32 -13.43 -11.16
N GLU A 284 -20.10 -12.36 -10.39
CA GLU A 284 -19.68 -12.44 -8.99
C GLU A 284 -20.88 -12.72 -8.06
N PRO A 285 -20.67 -13.44 -6.93
CA PRO A 285 -21.75 -13.77 -5.99
C PRO A 285 -22.10 -12.55 -5.12
N VAL A 286 -23.05 -11.73 -5.56
CA VAL A 286 -23.44 -10.45 -4.93
C VAL A 286 -23.74 -10.61 -3.43
N ASP A 287 -24.48 -11.66 -3.04
CA ASP A 287 -24.82 -11.92 -1.63
C ASP A 287 -23.58 -12.15 -0.76
N GLU A 288 -22.55 -12.82 -1.31
CA GLU A 288 -21.30 -13.08 -0.59
C GLU A 288 -20.41 -11.84 -0.52
N LEU A 289 -20.46 -10.97 -1.55
CA LEU A 289 -19.81 -9.67 -1.53
C LEU A 289 -20.44 -8.74 -0.49
N SER A 290 -21.78 -8.63 -0.51
CA SER A 290 -22.53 -7.79 0.43
C SER A 290 -22.31 -8.22 1.89
N LYS A 291 -22.38 -9.51 2.16
CA LYS A 291 -22.15 -10.06 3.50
C LYS A 291 -20.79 -9.70 4.09
N ARG A 292 -19.77 -9.50 3.24
CA ARG A 292 -18.40 -9.17 3.64
C ARG A 292 -18.05 -7.70 3.48
N GLY A 293 -18.91 -6.92 2.84
CA GLY A 293 -18.60 -5.50 2.53
C GLY A 293 -17.59 -5.34 1.39
N ILE A 294 -17.40 -6.35 0.54
CA ILE A 294 -16.44 -6.31 -0.56
C ILE A 294 -17.00 -5.48 -1.71
N LEU A 295 -16.20 -4.55 -2.22
CA LEU A 295 -16.52 -3.70 -3.35
C LEU A 295 -16.13 -4.38 -4.65
N LEU A 296 -16.89 -4.11 -5.72
CA LEU A 296 -16.65 -4.61 -7.07
C LEU A 296 -16.56 -3.46 -8.05
N ASP A 297 -15.47 -3.39 -8.80
CA ASP A 297 -15.28 -2.43 -9.89
C ASP A 297 -14.79 -3.14 -11.15
N GLY A 298 -14.71 -2.41 -12.27
CA GLY A 298 -14.19 -2.93 -13.52
C GLY A 298 -15.07 -2.64 -14.72
N SER A 299 -15.03 -3.50 -15.73
CA SER A 299 -15.80 -3.41 -16.96
C SER A 299 -16.26 -4.78 -17.42
N THR A 300 -17.48 -4.87 -17.92
CA THR A 300 -18.05 -6.06 -18.56
C THR A 300 -18.32 -5.86 -20.06
N GLU A 301 -17.79 -4.77 -20.62
CA GLU A 301 -17.86 -4.49 -22.05
C GLU A 301 -17.20 -5.63 -22.85
N ASP A 302 -17.65 -5.83 -24.08
CA ASP A 302 -17.13 -6.86 -25.00
C ASP A 302 -17.33 -8.32 -24.56
N GLY A 303 -18.08 -8.58 -23.50
CA GLY A 303 -18.36 -9.93 -23.02
C GLY A 303 -17.17 -10.64 -22.37
N ASP A 304 -16.06 -9.90 -22.06
CA ASP A 304 -14.92 -10.38 -21.29
C ASP A 304 -14.77 -9.55 -19.99
N PRO A 305 -15.40 -9.99 -18.89
CA PRO A 305 -15.37 -9.26 -17.63
C PRO A 305 -13.95 -9.04 -17.13
N ARG A 306 -13.61 -7.77 -16.87
CA ARG A 306 -12.38 -7.35 -16.19
C ARG A 306 -12.79 -6.71 -14.88
N LEU A 307 -12.48 -7.37 -13.78
CA LEU A 307 -13.03 -7.04 -12.47
C LEU A 307 -11.93 -6.85 -11.43
N LEU A 308 -12.19 -5.93 -10.51
CA LEU A 308 -11.41 -5.67 -9.31
C LEU A 308 -12.32 -5.81 -8.11
N LEU A 309 -11.99 -6.74 -7.21
CA LEU A 309 -12.59 -6.84 -5.89
C LEU A 309 -11.67 -6.15 -4.89
N GLN A 310 -12.23 -5.34 -3.99
CA GLN A 310 -11.45 -4.62 -3.00
C GLN A 310 -12.19 -4.42 -1.68
N ILE A 311 -11.45 -4.38 -0.58
CA ILE A 311 -11.95 -4.00 0.74
C ILE A 311 -10.81 -3.36 1.55
N PHE A 312 -11.17 -2.52 2.53
CA PHE A 312 -10.22 -1.75 3.29
C PHE A 312 -10.31 -2.07 4.78
N SER A 313 -9.16 -2.08 5.47
CA SER A 313 -9.12 -2.08 6.93
C SER A 313 -9.45 -0.69 7.49
N GLU A 314 -9.79 -0.62 8.76
CA GLU A 314 -9.64 0.62 9.51
C GLU A 314 -8.17 1.06 9.54
N THR A 315 -7.88 2.29 9.99
CA THR A 315 -6.50 2.73 10.24
C THR A 315 -5.88 1.88 11.34
N MET A 316 -4.68 1.35 11.09
CA MET A 316 -4.05 0.37 11.97
C MET A 316 -2.66 0.78 12.46
N ILE A 317 -1.92 1.54 11.64
CA ILE A 317 -0.56 2.00 11.93
C ILE A 317 -0.57 3.53 11.87
N GLY A 318 -0.90 4.18 12.99
CA GLY A 318 -1.23 5.61 12.93
C GLY A 318 -2.38 5.85 11.93
N PRO A 319 -2.27 6.80 10.99
CA PRO A 319 -3.30 7.04 9.98
C PRO A 319 -3.22 6.09 8.77
N VAL A 320 -2.29 5.13 8.76
CA VAL A 320 -2.08 4.17 7.67
C VAL A 320 -3.05 3.01 7.77
N PHE A 321 -3.60 2.57 6.64
CA PHE A 321 -4.49 1.42 6.55
C PHE A 321 -4.05 0.44 5.45
N PHE A 322 -4.73 -0.69 5.35
CA PHE A 322 -4.50 -1.71 4.34
C PHE A 322 -5.68 -1.83 3.40
N GLU A 323 -5.37 -2.08 2.14
CA GLU A 323 -6.32 -2.47 1.11
C GLU A 323 -6.06 -3.94 0.74
N PHE A 324 -7.12 -4.70 0.57
CA PHE A 324 -7.07 -6.09 0.16
C PHE A 324 -7.78 -6.25 -1.17
N ILE A 325 -7.09 -6.81 -2.16
CA ILE A 325 -7.60 -6.83 -3.53
C ILE A 325 -7.46 -8.20 -4.19
N GLN A 326 -8.39 -8.44 -5.12
CA GLN A 326 -8.29 -9.50 -6.11
C GLN A 326 -8.51 -8.90 -7.49
N ARG A 327 -7.56 -9.09 -8.40
CA ARG A 327 -7.64 -8.66 -9.80
C ARG A 327 -8.06 -9.81 -10.69
N LYS A 328 -9.19 -9.66 -11.37
CA LYS A 328 -9.65 -10.56 -12.43
C LYS A 328 -9.52 -9.81 -13.76
N LYS A 329 -8.29 -9.70 -14.27
CA LYS A 329 -7.89 -8.98 -15.51
C LYS A 329 -8.04 -7.45 -15.45
N ASP A 330 -8.55 -6.86 -14.39
CA ASP A 330 -8.66 -5.40 -14.27
C ASP A 330 -7.37 -4.82 -13.69
N GLU A 331 -6.86 -3.76 -14.32
CA GLU A 331 -5.66 -3.03 -13.91
C GLU A 331 -5.99 -1.66 -13.27
N GLY A 332 -7.26 -1.40 -13.00
CA GLY A 332 -7.75 -0.17 -12.36
C GLY A 332 -7.44 -0.12 -10.85
N PHE A 333 -7.90 0.95 -10.21
CA PHE A 333 -7.73 1.19 -8.78
C PHE A 333 -9.07 1.34 -8.04
N GLY A 334 -10.17 0.88 -8.65
CA GLY A 334 -11.51 0.94 -8.05
C GLY A 334 -12.16 2.32 -8.13
N GLU A 335 -11.80 3.10 -9.13
CA GLU A 335 -12.33 4.45 -9.34
C GLU A 335 -13.86 4.50 -9.51
N GLY A 336 -14.44 3.47 -10.10
CA GLY A 336 -15.89 3.33 -10.24
C GLY A 336 -16.61 3.13 -8.91
N ASN A 337 -15.94 2.54 -7.92
CA ASN A 337 -16.48 2.36 -6.58
C ASN A 337 -16.70 3.68 -5.85
N PHE A 338 -15.83 4.67 -6.02
CA PHE A 338 -16.03 5.99 -5.42
C PHE A 338 -17.34 6.65 -5.90
N THR A 339 -17.57 6.63 -7.21
CA THR A 339 -18.82 7.15 -7.80
C THR A 339 -20.03 6.35 -7.35
N ALA A 340 -19.93 5.02 -7.33
CA ALA A 340 -21.02 4.13 -6.93
C ALA A 340 -21.39 4.27 -5.45
N LEU A 341 -20.39 4.41 -4.56
CA LEU A 341 -20.62 4.66 -3.15
C LEU A 341 -21.34 6.00 -2.93
N PHE A 342 -20.95 7.03 -3.65
CA PHE A 342 -21.63 8.33 -3.60
C PHE A 342 -23.09 8.24 -4.05
N LEU A 343 -23.35 7.59 -5.19
CA LEU A 343 -24.72 7.40 -5.71
C LEU A 343 -25.58 6.56 -4.77
N SER A 344 -25.03 5.51 -4.16
CA SER A 344 -25.74 4.65 -3.23
C SER A 344 -26.18 5.39 -1.96
N LEU A 345 -25.38 6.35 -1.48
CA LEU A 345 -25.73 7.22 -0.35
C LEU A 345 -26.85 8.19 -0.67
N ILE A 346 -26.92 8.71 -1.90
CA ILE A 346 -28.01 9.60 -2.34
C ILE A 346 -29.34 8.84 -2.35
N HIS A 347 -29.39 7.58 -2.75
CA HIS A 347 -30.60 6.77 -2.79
C HIS A 347 -31.17 6.43 -1.40
N ILE A 348 -30.34 6.50 -0.34
CA ILE A 348 -30.80 6.28 1.06
C ILE A 348 -31.42 7.54 1.66
N SER A 349 -31.11 8.72 1.14
CA SER A 349 -31.62 9.99 1.67
C SER A 349 -32.96 10.40 1.02
N GLU A 350 -34.02 9.63 1.27
CA GLU A 350 -35.34 10.29 1.43
C GLU A 350 -35.32 11.03 2.79
N PRO A 351 -35.89 12.26 2.87
CA PRO A 351 -35.59 13.19 3.96
C PRO A 351 -36.36 12.87 5.23
N THR A 352 -35.88 11.97 6.05
CA THR A 352 -36.34 11.83 7.43
C THR A 352 -35.20 11.43 8.38
N ARG A 353 -34.28 12.33 8.64
CA ARG A 353 -33.70 12.66 9.95
C ARG A 353 -32.35 13.37 9.80
N PRO A 354 -32.14 14.51 10.50
CA PRO A 354 -30.82 15.14 10.55
C PRO A 354 -29.88 14.27 11.39
N PHE A 355 -28.70 13.96 10.84
CA PHE A 355 -27.61 13.39 11.61
C PHE A 355 -27.17 14.40 12.68
N THR A 356 -27.48 14.12 13.91
CA THR A 356 -26.87 14.78 15.04
C THR A 356 -25.46 14.22 15.22
N LEU A 357 -24.46 15.00 14.84
CA LEU A 357 -23.09 14.81 15.28
C LEU A 357 -23.05 14.81 16.81
N SER A 358 -22.86 13.65 17.42
CA SER A 358 -22.55 13.57 18.85
C SER A 358 -21.18 14.20 19.08
N ARG A 359 -21.19 15.40 19.66
CA ARG A 359 -19.98 15.99 20.24
C ARG A 359 -19.46 15.07 21.34
N MET A 360 -18.23 14.61 21.21
CA MET A 360 -17.50 14.07 22.37
C MET A 360 -17.27 15.19 23.39
N PRO A 361 -17.41 14.91 24.67
CA PRO A 361 -17.12 15.90 25.70
C PRO A 361 -15.61 16.08 25.89
N SER A 362 -15.27 17.32 26.16
CA SER A 362 -13.92 17.84 26.50
C SER A 362 -13.16 17.06 27.55
#